data_cccf058c8307cc3e72f095f079a3e152
#
_entry.id   cccf058c8307cc3e72f095f079a3e152
#
_cell.length_a   1.000
_cell.length_b   1.000
_cell.length_c   1.000
_cell.angle_alpha   90.00
_cell.angle_beta   90.00
_cell.angle_gamma   90.00
#
_symmetry.space_group_name_H-M   'P 1'
#
loop_
_entity.id
_entity.type
_entity.pdbx_description
1 polymer ?
#
loop_
_entity_poly.entity_id
_entity_poly.type
_entity_poly.pdbx_seq_one_letter_code
_entity_poly.pdbx_strand_id
1 'polypeptide(L)'
;MSRRPPLLRRLTTAARWPVGVGLTGWRYLWRLTPVDRREWSDSAPDDGPPRLPEGTEIQRPQDGAGPVFHRLYRLRIRNSALTPTQLMEAISSDLDGVSPSEFASFQKVHGHERDLRVDDEYVVRMPGPWDGPVRVVAASADTFRLATLEGHLEAGQIEFAACTRDGLVEFTIESWARSGDRFSDLLYSHLRIAKEVQLHQWVSVLERVTQLSGVRRHGPLAVMTRRVDRGEEPGGNGTLVGPAGRRVRRELAAIEGRAVTVDAGLDATREDGWHVDDLARELPPEPPGPPMPGGSWETARLLMIDYQVADPSMVRATYRRGTPLAGRDMVLQIRFVGLRFYVGVRVGDEYDETRTVDGREVRVFGWSYSTLQGHFERGRMHYEVWKWLDSGTVEFRIHSFSRAADEGSWLLRTGFRLVGRTNQLDFYHRAVRQIVRLTEARLELSRSRP
;
A
#
# COMPACT_ATOMS: atom_id res chain seq x y z
N MET A 1 22.93 -27.36 7.27
CA MET A 1 24.20 -26.63 7.57
C MET A 1 23.91 -25.14 7.34
N SER A 2 24.13 -24.27 8.32
CA SER A 2 23.80 -22.82 8.23
C SER A 2 24.57 -22.17 7.07
N ARG A 3 23.86 -21.66 6.08
CA ARG A 3 24.42 -20.93 4.90
C ARG A 3 24.84 -19.48 5.24
N ARG A 4 25.15 -19.18 6.49
CA ARG A 4 25.60 -17.84 6.91
C ARG A 4 26.99 -17.54 6.36
N PRO A 5 27.18 -16.41 5.67
CA PRO A 5 28.50 -16.04 5.12
C PRO A 5 29.54 -15.84 6.24
N PRO A 6 30.83 -16.10 5.98
CA PRO A 6 31.91 -15.97 6.96
C PRO A 6 32.03 -14.54 7.49
N LEU A 7 32.39 -14.38 8.77
CA LEU A 7 32.46 -13.12 9.51
C LEU A 7 33.23 -12.00 8.77
N LEU A 8 34.35 -12.34 8.14
CA LEU A 8 35.17 -11.38 7.39
C LEU A 8 34.39 -10.76 6.21
N ARG A 9 33.59 -11.53 5.52
CA ARG A 9 32.76 -11.10 4.40
C ARG A 9 31.61 -10.22 4.91
N ARG A 10 31.05 -10.50 6.09
CA ARG A 10 30.03 -9.68 6.74
C ARG A 10 30.56 -8.29 7.10
N LEU A 11 31.81 -8.22 7.60
CA LEU A 11 32.48 -6.97 7.96
C LEU A 11 32.81 -6.11 6.73
N THR A 12 33.34 -6.70 5.66
CA THR A 12 33.64 -5.96 4.42
C THR A 12 32.38 -5.46 3.72
N THR A 13 31.29 -6.21 3.78
CA THR A 13 30.00 -5.78 3.21
C THR A 13 29.37 -4.69 4.06
N ALA A 14 29.44 -4.80 5.39
CA ALA A 14 28.95 -3.75 6.30
C ALA A 14 29.73 -2.42 6.14
N ALA A 15 31.04 -2.49 5.86
CA ALA A 15 31.86 -1.30 5.59
C ALA A 15 31.55 -0.64 4.23
N ARG A 16 31.13 -1.41 3.24
CA ARG A 16 30.71 -0.90 1.90
C ARG A 16 29.27 -0.39 1.87
N TRP A 17 28.46 -0.79 2.82
CA TRP A 17 27.02 -0.47 2.85
C TRP A 17 26.71 1.04 2.85
N PRO A 18 27.36 1.92 3.66
CA PRO A 18 27.11 3.35 3.63
C PRO A 18 27.39 3.99 2.25
N VAL A 19 28.43 3.51 1.56
CA VAL A 19 28.80 4.01 0.22
C VAL A 19 27.75 3.55 -0.82
N GLY A 20 27.30 2.31 -0.75
CA GLY A 20 26.23 1.79 -1.62
C GLY A 20 24.91 2.54 -1.42
N VAL A 21 24.51 2.77 -0.18
CA VAL A 21 23.31 3.53 0.16
C VAL A 21 23.43 5.01 -0.28
N GLY A 22 24.60 5.61 -0.10
CA GLY A 22 24.85 7.00 -0.53
C GLY A 22 24.79 7.16 -2.04
N LEU A 23 25.40 6.24 -2.81
CA LEU A 23 25.35 6.25 -4.27
C LEU A 23 23.94 5.95 -4.79
N THR A 24 23.20 5.05 -4.13
CA THR A 24 21.81 4.73 -4.47
C THR A 24 20.92 5.95 -4.23
N GLY A 25 21.05 6.60 -3.08
CA GLY A 25 20.32 7.83 -2.74
C GLY A 25 20.63 8.97 -3.70
N TRP A 26 21.91 9.16 -4.06
CA TRP A 26 22.35 10.17 -5.02
C TRP A 26 21.76 9.94 -6.41
N ARG A 27 21.84 8.71 -6.95
CA ARG A 27 21.27 8.37 -8.27
C ARG A 27 19.75 8.45 -8.29
N TYR A 28 19.07 8.14 -7.19
CA TYR A 28 17.61 8.29 -7.06
C TYR A 28 17.16 9.75 -7.21
N LEU A 29 17.90 10.70 -6.64
CA LEU A 29 17.59 12.13 -6.74
C LEU A 29 17.70 12.67 -8.18
N TRP A 30 18.49 12.04 -9.05
CA TRP A 30 18.73 12.48 -10.42
C TRP A 30 18.01 11.64 -11.50
N ARG A 31 17.26 10.60 -11.11
CA ARG A 31 16.49 9.80 -12.07
C ARG A 31 15.15 10.47 -12.37
N LEU A 32 14.96 10.77 -13.66
CA LEU A 32 13.74 11.38 -14.24
C LEU A 32 12.71 10.34 -14.70
N THR A 33 12.79 9.08 -14.24
CA THR A 33 11.82 8.05 -14.64
C THR A 33 10.48 8.29 -13.95
N PRO A 34 9.41 8.65 -14.68
CA PRO A 34 8.10 8.79 -14.08
C PRO A 34 7.60 7.45 -13.56
N VAL A 35 7.37 7.38 -12.25
CA VAL A 35 6.82 6.22 -11.54
C VAL A 35 5.49 6.64 -10.91
N ASP A 36 4.39 5.98 -11.27
CA ASP A 36 3.11 6.08 -10.55
C ASP A 36 3.12 5.10 -9.39
N ARG A 37 3.34 5.62 -8.20
CA ARG A 37 3.42 4.83 -6.96
C ARG A 37 2.14 4.94 -6.17
N ARG A 38 1.52 3.79 -5.88
CA ARG A 38 0.30 3.67 -5.08
C ARG A 38 0.55 2.69 -3.93
N GLU A 39 0.30 3.10 -2.71
CA GLU A 39 0.51 2.29 -1.50
C GLU A 39 -0.71 2.39 -0.59
N TRP A 40 -1.22 1.24 -0.11
CA TRP A 40 -2.31 1.16 0.86
C TRP A 40 -2.13 -0.02 1.80
N SER A 41 -2.87 0.01 2.91
CA SER A 41 -2.98 -1.11 3.84
C SER A 41 -4.44 -1.53 3.90
N ASP A 42 -4.70 -2.80 3.97
CA ASP A 42 -6.04 -3.29 4.27
C ASP A 42 -6.00 -4.61 5.06
N SER A 43 -7.12 -4.94 5.67
CA SER A 43 -7.35 -6.18 6.42
C SER A 43 -8.18 -7.19 5.62
N ALA A 44 -8.58 -6.84 4.39
CA ALA A 44 -9.31 -7.76 3.54
C ALA A 44 -8.47 -9.01 3.24
N PRO A 45 -9.10 -10.18 3.14
CA PRO A 45 -8.41 -11.37 2.70
C PRO A 45 -7.70 -11.07 1.38
N ASP A 46 -6.43 -11.38 1.31
CA ASP A 46 -5.74 -11.48 0.03
C ASP A 46 -6.19 -12.78 -0.61
N ASP A 47 -6.44 -12.80 -1.93
CA ASP A 47 -6.64 -14.05 -2.65
C ASP A 47 -5.40 -14.95 -2.52
N GLY A 48 -4.37 -14.42 -1.89
CA GLY A 48 -3.13 -15.08 -1.54
C GLY A 48 -2.20 -15.25 -2.73
N PRO A 49 -0.92 -15.48 -2.46
CA PRO A 49 0.00 -15.87 -3.50
C PRO A 49 -0.34 -17.26 -4.03
N PRO A 50 0.05 -17.60 -5.27
CA PRO A 50 -0.01 -18.98 -5.74
C PRO A 50 0.64 -19.94 -4.74
N ARG A 51 0.10 -21.14 -4.60
CA ARG A 51 0.63 -22.12 -3.63
C ARG A 51 2.08 -22.44 -3.93
N LEU A 52 2.89 -22.44 -2.88
CA LEU A 52 4.27 -22.92 -2.94
C LEU A 52 4.31 -24.45 -2.82
N PRO A 53 5.22 -25.13 -3.55
CA PRO A 53 5.41 -26.58 -3.39
C PRO A 53 5.79 -26.92 -1.94
N GLU A 54 5.48 -28.13 -1.52
CA GLU A 54 5.91 -28.64 -0.23
C GLU A 54 7.43 -28.82 -0.22
N GLY A 55 8.09 -28.40 0.84
CA GLY A 55 9.54 -28.50 1.02
C GLY A 55 9.97 -27.73 2.26
N THR A 56 10.94 -28.29 2.99
CA THR A 56 11.43 -27.75 4.26
C THR A 56 12.39 -26.57 4.10
N GLU A 57 12.98 -26.38 2.91
CA GLU A 57 13.96 -25.32 2.66
C GLU A 57 13.33 -24.00 2.17
N ILE A 58 12.07 -24.04 1.74
CA ILE A 58 11.35 -22.84 1.29
C ILE A 58 10.95 -22.01 2.51
N GLN A 59 11.42 -20.78 2.54
CA GLN A 59 11.04 -19.80 3.58
C GLN A 59 9.72 -19.14 3.21
N ARG A 60 8.64 -19.65 3.79
CA ARG A 60 7.27 -19.22 3.47
C ARG A 60 6.93 -17.91 4.17
N PRO A 61 5.93 -17.14 3.70
CA PRO A 61 5.49 -15.93 4.41
C PRO A 61 5.11 -16.15 5.87
N GLN A 62 4.60 -17.33 6.25
CA GLN A 62 4.29 -17.65 7.65
C GLN A 62 5.52 -17.83 8.54
N ASP A 63 6.69 -18.12 7.96
CA ASP A 63 7.95 -18.31 8.69
C ASP A 63 8.65 -16.98 8.98
N GLY A 64 8.20 -15.90 8.38
CA GLY A 64 8.73 -14.56 8.55
C GLY A 64 8.04 -13.74 9.64
N ALA A 65 8.51 -12.49 9.83
CA ALA A 65 8.02 -11.53 10.80
C ALA A 65 7.43 -10.27 10.13
N GLY A 66 6.57 -9.53 10.84
CA GLY A 66 5.97 -8.29 10.34
C GLY A 66 4.85 -8.51 9.31
N PRO A 67 4.34 -7.44 8.69
CA PRO A 67 3.26 -7.51 7.70
C PRO A 67 3.72 -8.15 6.39
N VAL A 68 2.79 -8.77 5.68
CA VAL A 68 3.02 -9.21 4.30
C VAL A 68 2.86 -8.02 3.36
N PHE A 69 3.79 -7.86 2.45
CA PHE A 69 3.70 -6.89 1.36
C PHE A 69 3.42 -7.62 0.06
N HIS A 70 2.32 -7.26 -0.57
CA HIS A 70 1.99 -7.65 -1.93
C HIS A 70 2.35 -6.46 -2.82
N ARG A 71 3.27 -6.64 -3.77
CA ARG A 71 3.76 -5.59 -4.66
C ARG A 71 3.65 -6.02 -6.10
N LEU A 72 3.14 -5.13 -6.95
CA LEU A 72 3.10 -5.28 -8.38
C LEU A 72 3.87 -4.12 -9.03
N TYR A 73 4.87 -4.46 -9.81
CA TYR A 73 5.60 -3.55 -10.70
C TYR A 73 5.18 -3.86 -12.12
N ARG A 74 4.73 -2.88 -12.88
CA ARG A 74 4.18 -3.07 -14.22
C ARG A 74 4.80 -2.12 -15.24
N LEU A 75 5.19 -2.69 -16.36
CA LEU A 75 5.68 -2.01 -17.55
C LEU A 75 4.76 -2.33 -18.74
N ARG A 76 4.31 -1.33 -19.45
CA ARG A 76 3.58 -1.47 -20.72
C ARG A 76 4.43 -0.97 -21.89
N ILE A 77 4.51 -1.77 -22.96
CA ILE A 77 5.35 -1.53 -24.10
C ILE A 77 4.47 -1.52 -25.35
N ARG A 78 4.54 -0.42 -26.10
CA ARG A 78 3.85 -0.29 -27.39
C ARG A 78 4.82 -0.67 -28.51
N ASN A 79 4.34 -1.45 -29.49
CA ASN A 79 5.12 -1.86 -30.67
C ASN A 79 6.44 -2.58 -30.27
N SER A 80 6.40 -3.43 -29.26
CA SER A 80 7.55 -4.25 -28.84
C SER A 80 8.07 -5.06 -30.03
N ALA A 81 9.39 -5.08 -30.21
CA ALA A 81 10.04 -5.94 -31.19
C ALA A 81 9.98 -7.43 -30.81
N LEU A 82 9.76 -7.72 -29.52
CA LEU A 82 9.67 -9.06 -28.96
C LEU A 82 8.23 -9.39 -28.58
N THR A 83 7.80 -10.62 -28.83
CA THR A 83 6.57 -11.17 -28.25
C THR A 83 6.74 -11.37 -26.73
N PRO A 84 5.66 -11.53 -25.94
CA PRO A 84 5.78 -11.85 -24.53
C PRO A 84 6.69 -13.05 -24.24
N THR A 85 6.51 -14.14 -24.99
CA THR A 85 7.35 -15.34 -24.85
C THR A 85 8.83 -15.08 -25.13
N GLN A 86 9.15 -14.39 -26.23
CA GLN A 86 10.54 -14.03 -26.56
C GLN A 86 11.16 -13.10 -25.52
N LEU A 87 10.37 -12.19 -24.97
CA LEU A 87 10.80 -11.32 -23.88
C LEU A 87 11.13 -12.12 -22.62
N MET A 88 10.26 -13.07 -22.25
CA MET A 88 10.51 -13.94 -21.08
C MET A 88 11.68 -14.89 -21.30
N GLU A 89 11.87 -15.41 -22.50
CA GLU A 89 13.05 -16.22 -22.88
C GLU A 89 14.35 -15.42 -22.74
N ALA A 90 14.38 -14.18 -23.22
CA ALA A 90 15.54 -13.30 -23.08
C ALA A 90 15.84 -12.96 -21.60
N ILE A 91 14.82 -12.78 -20.76
CA ILE A 91 14.96 -12.50 -19.32
C ILE A 91 15.44 -13.76 -18.57
N SER A 92 14.83 -14.93 -18.83
CA SER A 92 15.12 -16.17 -18.12
C SER A 92 16.49 -16.75 -18.48
N SER A 93 16.98 -16.50 -19.70
CA SER A 93 18.32 -16.94 -20.13
C SER A 93 19.45 -16.12 -19.49
N ASP A 94 19.21 -14.88 -19.09
CA ASP A 94 20.20 -14.00 -18.47
C ASP A 94 19.60 -13.11 -17.37
N LEU A 95 19.23 -13.73 -16.25
CA LEU A 95 18.68 -13.01 -15.07
C LEU A 95 19.66 -11.97 -14.52
N ASP A 96 20.97 -12.25 -14.60
CA ASP A 96 22.00 -11.35 -14.10
C ASP A 96 22.14 -10.11 -14.99
N GLY A 97 22.08 -10.28 -16.32
CA GLY A 97 22.16 -9.18 -17.27
C GLY A 97 20.96 -8.23 -17.23
N VAL A 98 19.79 -8.73 -16.84
CA VAL A 98 18.59 -7.91 -16.65
C VAL A 98 18.58 -7.22 -15.27
N SER A 99 19.24 -7.80 -14.28
CA SER A 99 19.37 -7.19 -12.95
C SER A 99 20.49 -6.14 -12.93
N PRO A 100 20.29 -4.98 -12.31
CA PRO A 100 21.39 -4.02 -12.13
C PRO A 100 22.40 -4.59 -11.14
N SER A 101 23.60 -4.92 -11.61
CA SER A 101 24.70 -5.54 -10.84
C SER A 101 25.10 -4.76 -9.58
N GLU A 102 24.70 -3.49 -9.51
CA GLU A 102 24.93 -2.59 -8.36
C GLU A 102 24.05 -2.94 -7.16
N PHE A 103 22.88 -3.58 -7.39
CA PHE A 103 21.88 -3.88 -6.35
C PHE A 103 21.67 -5.38 -6.13
N ALA A 104 21.75 -6.18 -7.20
CA ALA A 104 21.59 -7.61 -7.11
C ALA A 104 22.32 -8.29 -8.28
N SER A 105 23.03 -9.35 -7.99
CA SER A 105 23.65 -10.23 -8.98
C SER A 105 23.11 -11.64 -8.76
N PHE A 106 22.57 -12.25 -9.82
CA PHE A 106 21.99 -13.59 -9.79
C PHE A 106 23.06 -14.62 -10.16
N GLN A 107 23.51 -15.42 -9.20
CA GLN A 107 24.45 -16.49 -9.43
C GLN A 107 23.75 -17.84 -9.31
N LYS A 108 23.67 -18.60 -10.42
CA LYS A 108 23.17 -19.98 -10.39
C LYS A 108 24.12 -20.85 -9.60
N VAL A 109 23.64 -21.57 -8.61
CA VAL A 109 24.44 -22.45 -7.72
C VAL A 109 24.05 -23.90 -7.85
N HIS A 110 22.87 -24.18 -8.38
CA HIS A 110 22.41 -25.54 -8.67
C HIS A 110 21.45 -25.53 -9.86
N GLY A 111 21.45 -26.58 -10.67
CA GLY A 111 20.53 -26.77 -11.79
C GLY A 111 21.18 -26.73 -13.16
N HIS A 112 20.42 -26.44 -14.21
CA HIS A 112 20.83 -26.50 -15.62
C HIS A 112 21.61 -25.25 -16.04
N GLU A 113 22.69 -25.43 -16.80
CA GLU A 113 23.61 -24.32 -17.13
C GLU A 113 23.02 -23.22 -18.02
N ARG A 114 22.14 -23.55 -18.97
CA ARG A 114 21.67 -22.61 -20.00
C ARG A 114 20.26 -22.09 -19.82
N ASP A 115 19.36 -22.93 -19.30
CA ASP A 115 17.94 -22.59 -19.20
C ASP A 115 17.53 -22.40 -17.74
N LEU A 116 16.49 -21.61 -17.52
CA LEU A 116 15.85 -21.53 -16.21
C LEU A 116 14.78 -22.62 -16.13
N ARG A 117 14.92 -23.54 -15.17
CA ARG A 117 13.98 -24.64 -14.94
C ARG A 117 13.54 -24.70 -13.48
N VAL A 118 12.40 -25.35 -13.26
CA VAL A 118 11.95 -25.67 -11.90
C VAL A 118 13.06 -26.43 -11.17
N ASP A 119 13.23 -26.11 -9.87
CA ASP A 119 14.26 -26.58 -8.95
C ASP A 119 15.68 -26.00 -9.16
N ASP A 120 15.90 -25.16 -10.17
CA ASP A 120 17.15 -24.40 -10.25
C ASP A 120 17.27 -23.44 -9.05
N GLU A 121 18.47 -23.38 -8.46
CA GLU A 121 18.75 -22.49 -7.34
C GLU A 121 19.73 -21.38 -7.73
N TYR A 122 19.41 -20.19 -7.24
CA TYR A 122 20.24 -19.01 -7.38
C TYR A 122 20.58 -18.43 -6.02
N VAL A 123 21.74 -17.78 -5.93
CA VAL A 123 22.06 -16.87 -4.83
C VAL A 123 22.02 -15.45 -5.38
N VAL A 124 21.07 -14.68 -4.90
CA VAL A 124 20.96 -13.23 -5.17
C VAL A 124 21.93 -12.52 -4.24
N ARG A 125 23.02 -12.02 -4.79
CA ARG A 125 24.02 -11.26 -4.03
C ARG A 125 23.61 -9.79 -3.97
N MET A 126 23.27 -9.34 -2.79
CA MET A 126 22.86 -7.96 -2.53
C MET A 126 23.97 -7.20 -1.81
N PRO A 127 24.03 -5.84 -1.93
CA PRO A 127 24.93 -5.02 -1.12
C PRO A 127 24.43 -5.02 0.34
N GLY A 128 24.80 -6.07 1.08
CA GLY A 128 24.37 -6.29 2.47
C GLY A 128 25.10 -7.48 3.08
N PRO A 129 24.93 -7.77 4.37
CA PRO A 129 25.61 -8.87 5.05
C PRO A 129 25.00 -10.24 4.73
N TRP A 130 23.99 -10.31 3.88
CA TRP A 130 23.27 -11.54 3.55
C TRP A 130 23.21 -11.78 2.04
N ASP A 131 23.40 -13.02 1.67
CA ASP A 131 23.05 -13.51 0.34
C ASP A 131 21.56 -13.92 0.35
N GLY A 132 20.87 -13.75 -0.77
CA GLY A 132 19.46 -14.11 -0.92
C GLY A 132 19.27 -15.41 -1.69
N PRO A 133 19.31 -16.61 -1.04
CA PRO A 133 19.10 -17.85 -1.75
C PRO A 133 17.63 -17.98 -2.19
N VAL A 134 17.43 -18.34 -3.46
CA VAL A 134 16.10 -18.53 -4.07
C VAL A 134 16.09 -19.79 -4.94
N ARG A 135 14.89 -20.37 -5.12
CA ARG A 135 14.65 -21.53 -6.00
C ARG A 135 13.54 -21.21 -6.98
N VAL A 136 13.68 -21.67 -8.21
CA VAL A 136 12.63 -21.64 -9.22
C VAL A 136 11.55 -22.65 -8.84
N VAL A 137 10.33 -22.18 -8.58
CA VAL A 137 9.20 -23.03 -8.15
C VAL A 137 8.13 -23.20 -9.23
N ALA A 138 8.18 -22.38 -10.27
CA ALA A 138 7.34 -22.53 -11.46
C ALA A 138 8.06 -21.87 -12.64
N ALA A 139 7.90 -22.45 -13.84
CA ALA A 139 8.40 -21.90 -15.10
C ALA A 139 7.49 -22.35 -16.25
N SER A 140 7.14 -21.40 -17.11
CA SER A 140 6.42 -21.61 -18.36
C SER A 140 7.01 -20.72 -19.45
N ALA A 141 6.41 -20.67 -20.63
CA ALA A 141 6.91 -19.86 -21.74
C ALA A 141 6.82 -18.34 -21.49
N ASP A 142 5.89 -17.90 -20.65
CA ASP A 142 5.54 -16.49 -20.41
C ASP A 142 5.60 -16.08 -18.94
N THR A 143 5.99 -16.99 -18.05
CA THR A 143 6.13 -16.71 -16.61
C THR A 143 7.16 -17.62 -15.93
N PHE A 144 7.83 -17.10 -14.91
CA PHE A 144 8.57 -17.91 -13.93
C PHE A 144 8.45 -17.32 -12.54
N ARG A 145 8.61 -18.19 -11.52
CA ARG A 145 8.47 -17.81 -10.12
C ARG A 145 9.63 -18.32 -9.28
N LEU A 146 10.12 -17.45 -8.43
CA LEU A 146 11.17 -17.73 -7.47
C LEU A 146 10.60 -17.69 -6.06
N ALA A 147 10.94 -18.69 -5.23
CA ALA A 147 10.66 -18.70 -3.80
C ALA A 147 11.93 -18.50 -3.00
N THR A 148 11.85 -17.79 -1.90
CA THR A 148 12.98 -17.61 -0.98
C THR A 148 13.27 -18.88 -0.21
N LEU A 149 14.55 -19.18 -0.01
CA LEU A 149 15.03 -20.30 0.79
C LEU A 149 15.51 -19.82 2.16
N GLU A 150 15.69 -20.76 3.09
CA GLU A 150 16.19 -20.48 4.44
C GLU A 150 17.48 -19.63 4.41
N GLY A 151 17.48 -18.54 5.18
CA GLY A 151 18.58 -17.58 5.23
C GLY A 151 18.41 -16.36 4.31
N HIS A 152 17.34 -16.28 3.52
CA HIS A 152 17.00 -15.07 2.78
C HIS A 152 16.43 -13.98 3.74
N LEU A 153 16.69 -12.69 3.42
CA LEU A 153 16.17 -11.56 4.20
C LEU A 153 14.65 -11.45 4.22
N GLU A 154 14.01 -11.92 3.15
CA GLU A 154 12.56 -11.95 2.98
C GLU A 154 12.07 -13.41 2.98
N ALA A 155 10.84 -13.59 3.47
CA ALA A 155 10.10 -14.84 3.42
C ALA A 155 8.94 -14.68 2.45
N GLY A 156 8.99 -15.41 1.30
CA GLY A 156 7.95 -15.29 0.30
C GLY A 156 8.34 -15.75 -1.10
N GLN A 157 7.70 -15.15 -2.09
CA GLN A 157 7.90 -15.47 -3.50
C GLN A 157 7.75 -14.26 -4.39
N ILE A 158 8.31 -14.34 -5.59
CA ILE A 158 8.24 -13.32 -6.64
C ILE A 158 8.02 -13.99 -7.99
N GLU A 159 7.11 -13.42 -8.78
CA GLU A 159 6.76 -13.88 -10.12
C GLU A 159 7.13 -12.83 -11.16
N PHE A 160 7.63 -13.29 -12.27
CA PHE A 160 7.92 -12.51 -13.47
C PHE A 160 7.03 -13.05 -14.58
N ALA A 161 6.28 -12.16 -15.24
CA ALA A 161 5.36 -12.58 -16.30
C ALA A 161 5.31 -11.54 -17.42
N ALA A 162 5.04 -12.00 -18.65
CA ALA A 162 4.73 -11.14 -19.78
C ALA A 162 3.50 -11.65 -20.52
N CYS A 163 2.62 -10.73 -20.90
CA CYS A 163 1.43 -11.05 -21.70
C CYS A 163 1.10 -9.94 -22.69
N THR A 164 0.18 -10.21 -23.62
CA THR A 164 -0.41 -9.16 -24.45
C THR A 164 -1.74 -8.73 -23.83
N ARG A 165 -1.87 -7.42 -23.56
CA ARG A 165 -3.09 -6.81 -23.01
C ARG A 165 -3.36 -5.49 -23.70
N ASP A 166 -4.59 -5.29 -24.20
CA ASP A 166 -5.01 -4.07 -24.91
C ASP A 166 -4.07 -3.71 -26.09
N GLY A 167 -3.53 -4.71 -26.80
CA GLY A 167 -2.60 -4.52 -27.92
C GLY A 167 -1.18 -4.07 -27.50
N LEU A 168 -0.87 -4.08 -26.21
CA LEU A 168 0.45 -3.78 -25.63
C LEU A 168 1.09 -5.04 -25.07
N VAL A 169 2.41 -5.13 -25.11
CA VAL A 169 3.13 -6.10 -24.29
C VAL A 169 3.20 -5.56 -22.86
N GLU A 170 2.65 -6.29 -21.92
CA GLU A 170 2.70 -5.98 -20.49
C GLU A 170 3.68 -6.94 -19.82
N PHE A 171 4.68 -6.39 -19.13
CA PHE A 171 5.61 -7.13 -18.30
C PHE A 171 5.38 -6.77 -16.84
N THR A 172 5.29 -7.77 -15.98
CA THR A 172 5.01 -7.61 -14.54
C THR A 172 6.04 -8.32 -13.70
N ILE A 173 6.35 -7.72 -12.55
CA ILE A 173 7.04 -8.34 -11.43
C ILE A 173 6.09 -8.26 -10.24
N GLU A 174 5.64 -9.40 -9.73
CA GLU A 174 4.67 -9.48 -8.64
C GLU A 174 5.26 -10.26 -7.47
N SER A 175 5.24 -9.69 -6.26
CA SER A 175 5.85 -10.31 -5.09
C SER A 175 4.93 -10.31 -3.88
N TRP A 176 4.98 -11.42 -3.14
CA TRP A 176 4.29 -11.63 -1.87
C TRP A 176 5.35 -12.02 -0.84
N ALA A 177 5.80 -11.05 -0.05
CA ALA A 177 6.90 -11.26 0.88
C ALA A 177 6.72 -10.47 2.17
N ARG A 178 7.34 -10.95 3.23
CA ARG A 178 7.54 -10.25 4.49
C ARG A 178 8.99 -10.40 4.94
N SER A 179 9.39 -9.71 6.02
CA SER A 179 10.74 -9.88 6.56
C SER A 179 11.00 -11.31 7.02
N GLY A 180 12.17 -11.85 6.72
CA GLY A 180 12.52 -13.22 7.05
C GLY A 180 12.69 -13.47 8.56
N ASP A 181 13.08 -12.44 9.33
CA ASP A 181 13.20 -12.48 10.78
C ASP A 181 12.91 -11.13 11.45
N ARG A 182 12.87 -11.09 12.79
CA ARG A 182 12.60 -9.87 13.57
C ARG A 182 13.70 -8.80 13.44
N PHE A 183 14.93 -9.19 13.16
CA PHE A 183 16.04 -8.25 12.98
C PHE A 183 15.95 -7.60 11.59
N SER A 184 15.61 -8.39 10.57
CA SER A 184 15.32 -7.91 9.23
C SER A 184 14.09 -7.00 9.24
N ASP A 185 13.06 -7.29 10.05
CA ASP A 185 11.89 -6.43 10.22
C ASP A 185 12.27 -5.08 10.85
N LEU A 186 13.18 -5.05 11.82
CA LEU A 186 13.71 -3.82 12.40
C LEU A 186 14.40 -2.94 11.34
N LEU A 187 15.25 -3.52 10.50
CA LEU A 187 15.92 -2.82 9.40
C LEU A 187 14.92 -2.35 8.32
N TYR A 188 13.96 -3.19 7.97
CA TYR A 188 12.94 -2.94 6.96
C TYR A 188 11.96 -1.85 7.39
N SER A 189 11.51 -1.91 8.65
CA SER A 189 10.48 -1.02 9.20
C SER A 189 11.04 0.32 9.70
N HIS A 190 12.27 0.36 10.24
CA HIS A 190 12.83 1.55 10.86
C HIS A 190 13.64 2.42 9.90
N LEU A 191 14.34 1.84 8.95
CA LEU A 191 15.26 2.61 8.10
C LEU A 191 14.65 3.02 6.75
N ARG A 192 13.47 2.49 6.35
CA ARG A 192 12.87 2.71 5.01
C ARG A 192 13.82 2.44 3.83
N ILE A 193 15.10 2.24 4.12
CA ILE A 193 16.18 2.09 3.15
C ILE A 193 15.98 0.83 2.32
N ALA A 194 15.61 -0.30 2.96
CA ALA A 194 15.38 -1.55 2.25
C ALA A 194 14.22 -1.45 1.24
N LYS A 195 13.13 -0.74 1.60
CA LYS A 195 12.01 -0.49 0.69
C LYS A 195 12.41 0.33 -0.54
N GLU A 196 13.19 1.39 -0.34
CA GLU A 196 13.62 2.25 -1.44
C GLU A 196 14.68 1.57 -2.32
N VAL A 197 15.59 0.77 -1.74
CA VAL A 197 16.56 -0.04 -2.49
C VAL A 197 15.85 -1.08 -3.35
N GLN A 198 14.86 -1.79 -2.80
CA GLN A 198 14.08 -2.78 -3.53
C GLN A 198 13.25 -2.13 -4.66
N LEU A 199 12.60 -1.00 -4.38
CA LEU A 199 11.87 -0.23 -5.40
C LEU A 199 12.82 0.14 -6.54
N HIS A 200 14.00 0.63 -6.21
CA HIS A 200 14.99 1.05 -7.19
C HIS A 200 15.53 -0.12 -8.01
N GLN A 201 15.77 -1.27 -7.39
CA GLN A 201 16.17 -2.50 -8.07
C GLN A 201 15.14 -2.90 -9.13
N TRP A 202 13.86 -3.01 -8.76
CA TRP A 202 12.83 -3.47 -9.70
C TRP A 202 12.50 -2.43 -10.78
N VAL A 203 12.51 -1.15 -10.45
CA VAL A 203 12.40 -0.08 -11.48
C VAL A 203 13.55 -0.17 -12.48
N SER A 204 14.76 -0.48 -12.04
CA SER A 204 15.91 -0.65 -12.94
C SER A 204 15.80 -1.89 -13.82
N VAL A 205 15.25 -2.99 -13.28
CA VAL A 205 14.91 -4.17 -14.10
C VAL A 205 13.90 -3.80 -15.17
N LEU A 206 12.82 -3.08 -14.85
CA LEU A 206 11.82 -2.64 -15.83
C LEU A 206 12.43 -1.73 -16.91
N GLU A 207 13.40 -0.89 -16.56
CA GLU A 207 14.13 -0.06 -17.54
C GLU A 207 15.00 -0.92 -18.46
N ARG A 208 15.67 -1.96 -17.95
CA ARG A 208 16.42 -2.93 -18.76
C ARG A 208 15.51 -3.70 -19.70
N VAL A 209 14.38 -4.18 -19.21
CA VAL A 209 13.35 -4.85 -20.03
C VAL A 209 12.83 -3.92 -21.13
N THR A 210 12.67 -2.64 -20.85
CA THR A 210 12.33 -1.63 -21.88
C THR A 210 13.41 -1.56 -22.96
N GLN A 211 14.69 -1.59 -22.58
CA GLN A 211 15.81 -1.58 -23.55
C GLN A 211 15.84 -2.87 -24.41
N LEU A 212 15.61 -4.04 -23.78
CA LEU A 212 15.53 -5.31 -24.51
C LEU A 212 14.41 -5.34 -25.54
N SER A 213 13.28 -4.69 -25.25
CA SER A 213 12.14 -4.61 -26.19
C SER A 213 12.42 -3.76 -27.43
N GLY A 214 13.54 -3.04 -27.49
CA GLY A 214 13.97 -2.20 -28.63
C GLY A 214 13.15 -0.93 -28.85
N VAL A 215 12.19 -0.61 -27.96
CA VAL A 215 11.27 0.52 -28.13
C VAL A 215 11.06 1.29 -26.82
N ARG A 216 10.34 2.41 -26.90
CA ARG A 216 10.00 3.21 -25.73
C ARG A 216 8.77 2.63 -25.00
N ARG A 217 8.78 2.70 -23.69
CA ARG A 217 7.62 2.34 -22.84
C ARG A 217 6.39 3.19 -23.16
N HIS A 218 5.23 2.63 -22.87
CA HIS A 218 3.94 3.32 -22.96
C HIS A 218 3.51 3.79 -21.54
N GLY A 219 3.59 5.09 -21.29
CA GLY A 219 3.20 5.68 -20.02
C GLY A 219 4.24 5.53 -18.87
N PRO A 220 3.88 5.91 -17.64
CA PRO A 220 4.73 5.75 -16.46
C PRO A 220 4.83 4.28 -16.04
N LEU A 221 5.91 3.92 -15.32
CA LEU A 221 5.99 2.65 -14.61
C LEU A 221 4.98 2.67 -13.46
N ALA A 222 4.12 1.67 -13.37
CA ALA A 222 3.19 1.54 -12.25
C ALA A 222 3.79 0.68 -11.15
N VAL A 223 3.75 1.17 -9.91
CA VAL A 223 4.18 0.43 -8.72
C VAL A 223 3.07 0.48 -7.69
N MET A 224 2.45 -0.66 -7.47
CA MET A 224 1.37 -0.85 -6.51
C MET A 224 1.89 -1.65 -5.33
N THR A 225 1.67 -1.17 -4.12
CA THR A 225 2.05 -1.85 -2.89
C THR A 225 0.85 -1.95 -1.97
N ARG A 226 0.43 -3.17 -1.69
CA ARG A 226 -0.59 -3.50 -0.69
C ARG A 226 0.11 -4.08 0.54
N ARG A 227 -0.14 -3.51 1.70
CA ARG A 227 0.28 -4.07 2.96
C ARG A 227 -0.87 -4.87 3.55
N VAL A 228 -0.66 -6.16 3.75
CA VAL A 228 -1.62 -7.06 4.41
C VAL A 228 -1.17 -7.25 5.85
N ASP A 229 -1.89 -6.64 6.77
CA ASP A 229 -1.60 -6.76 8.19
C ASP A 229 -2.32 -7.97 8.78
N ARG A 230 -1.57 -8.89 9.37
CA ARG A 230 -2.10 -10.04 10.12
C ARG A 230 -1.59 -9.97 11.55
N GLY A 231 -2.49 -9.88 12.54
CA GLY A 231 -2.15 -9.99 13.97
C GLY A 231 -2.43 -8.75 14.81
N GLU A 232 -1.74 -8.62 15.94
CA GLU A 232 -1.98 -7.65 17.03
C GLU A 232 -1.59 -6.19 16.73
N GLU A 233 -1.10 -5.88 15.52
CA GLU A 233 -0.76 -4.50 15.16
C GLU A 233 -2.01 -3.63 15.05
N PRO A 234 -1.95 -2.36 15.48
CA PRO A 234 -3.05 -1.41 15.30
C PRO A 234 -3.44 -1.29 13.83
N GLY A 235 -4.75 -1.23 13.53
CA GLY A 235 -5.28 -0.93 12.22
C GLY A 235 -5.14 0.56 11.86
N GLY A 236 -5.38 0.91 10.58
CA GLY A 236 -5.36 2.28 10.09
C GLY A 236 -4.55 2.50 8.82
N ASN A 237 -4.50 3.75 8.34
CA ASN A 237 -3.86 4.12 7.09
C ASN A 237 -2.36 4.42 7.18
N GLY A 238 -1.68 3.95 8.20
CA GLY A 238 -0.24 4.15 8.33
C GLY A 238 0.42 3.32 9.40
N THR A 239 1.65 2.86 9.13
CA THR A 239 2.45 2.14 10.10
C THR A 239 3.12 3.11 11.06
N LEU A 240 2.91 2.90 12.35
CA LEU A 240 3.59 3.61 13.42
C LEU A 240 4.41 2.61 14.24
N VAL A 241 5.72 2.59 14.01
CA VAL A 241 6.67 1.73 14.72
C VAL A 241 7.58 2.55 15.64
N GLY A 242 8.21 1.90 16.61
CA GLY A 242 9.14 2.54 17.54
C GLY A 242 8.49 3.54 18.51
N PRO A 243 9.16 4.66 18.83
CA PRO A 243 8.66 5.65 19.78
C PRO A 243 7.31 6.26 19.39
N ALA A 244 7.08 6.49 18.10
CA ALA A 244 5.82 7.01 17.57
C ALA A 244 4.66 6.03 17.80
N GLY A 245 4.89 4.73 17.56
CA GLY A 245 3.89 3.71 17.82
C GLY A 245 3.55 3.55 19.31
N ARG A 246 4.56 3.65 20.22
CA ARG A 246 4.31 3.66 21.67
C ARG A 246 3.47 4.87 22.09
N ARG A 247 3.72 6.05 21.52
CA ARG A 247 2.94 7.24 21.79
C ARG A 247 1.49 7.06 21.36
N VAL A 248 1.23 6.60 20.14
CA VAL A 248 -0.14 6.42 19.64
C VAL A 248 -0.89 5.35 20.45
N ARG A 249 -0.26 4.25 20.87
CA ARG A 249 -0.90 3.28 21.79
C ARG A 249 -1.29 3.92 23.12
N ARG A 250 -0.48 4.82 23.66
CA ARG A 250 -0.81 5.58 24.88
C ARG A 250 -1.98 6.53 24.63
N GLU A 251 -2.00 7.24 23.51
CA GLU A 251 -3.12 8.11 23.14
C GLU A 251 -4.42 7.33 22.91
N LEU A 252 -4.37 6.13 22.28
CA LEU A 252 -5.52 5.24 22.15
C LEU A 252 -6.10 4.82 23.50
N ALA A 253 -5.25 4.51 24.47
CA ALA A 253 -5.71 4.21 25.83
C ALA A 253 -6.28 5.46 26.52
N ALA A 254 -5.71 6.64 26.25
CA ALA A 254 -6.14 7.90 26.88
C ALA A 254 -7.48 8.43 26.35
N ILE A 255 -7.92 8.05 25.15
CA ILE A 255 -9.22 8.48 24.60
C ILE A 255 -10.37 7.53 24.99
N GLU A 256 -10.05 6.36 25.52
CA GLU A 256 -11.05 5.37 25.94
C GLU A 256 -12.00 5.98 26.99
N GLY A 257 -13.31 5.85 26.77
CA GLY A 257 -14.32 6.39 27.67
C GLY A 257 -14.58 7.90 27.57
N ARG A 258 -13.83 8.67 26.74
CA ARG A 258 -14.13 10.08 26.52
C ARG A 258 -15.47 10.25 25.81
N ALA A 259 -16.21 11.28 26.20
CA ALA A 259 -17.48 11.62 25.55
C ALA A 259 -17.25 12.22 24.16
N VAL A 260 -18.22 11.99 23.27
CA VAL A 260 -18.29 12.70 21.98
C VAL A 260 -18.66 14.18 22.23
N THR A 261 -18.21 15.05 21.35
CA THR A 261 -18.45 16.49 21.49
C THR A 261 -19.71 16.97 20.75
N VAL A 262 -20.35 16.06 20.02
CA VAL A 262 -21.53 16.36 19.19
C VAL A 262 -22.61 15.32 19.48
N ASP A 263 -23.82 15.78 19.77
CA ASP A 263 -24.95 14.91 20.07
C ASP A 263 -25.40 14.11 18.84
N ALA A 264 -25.93 12.91 19.09
CA ALA A 264 -26.58 12.12 18.06
C ALA A 264 -27.81 12.89 17.52
N GLY A 265 -27.95 12.96 16.19
CA GLY A 265 -29.09 13.63 15.56
C GLY A 265 -29.00 15.18 15.49
N LEU A 266 -27.85 15.77 15.82
CA LEU A 266 -27.62 17.17 15.56
C LEU A 266 -27.72 17.46 14.07
N ASP A 267 -28.65 18.27 13.66
CA ASP A 267 -28.77 18.87 12.32
C ASP A 267 -28.03 20.21 12.34
N ALA A 268 -26.75 20.16 11.96
CA ALA A 268 -25.84 21.30 12.01
C ALA A 268 -25.99 22.14 10.74
N THR A 269 -26.36 23.40 10.90
CA THR A 269 -26.54 24.32 9.78
C THR A 269 -25.45 25.40 9.75
N ARG A 270 -25.27 26.05 8.60
CA ARG A 270 -24.39 27.22 8.48
C ARG A 270 -24.93 28.43 9.25
N GLU A 271 -26.22 28.51 9.40
CA GLU A 271 -26.89 29.57 10.15
C GLU A 271 -26.57 29.49 11.65
N ASP A 272 -26.33 28.26 12.16
CA ASP A 272 -25.92 28.02 13.54
C ASP A 272 -24.40 28.15 13.77
N GLY A 273 -23.68 28.70 12.80
CA GLY A 273 -22.23 28.93 12.88
C GLY A 273 -21.36 27.68 12.64
N TRP A 274 -21.93 26.63 12.02
CA TRP A 274 -21.16 25.44 11.61
C TRP A 274 -20.59 25.64 10.21
N HIS A 275 -19.40 25.12 10.00
CA HIS A 275 -18.89 24.90 8.66
C HIS A 275 -19.47 23.58 8.17
N VAL A 276 -20.28 23.63 7.12
CA VAL A 276 -20.89 22.45 6.49
C VAL A 276 -20.30 22.29 5.10
N ASP A 277 -19.75 21.12 4.82
CA ASP A 277 -19.08 20.79 3.58
C ASP A 277 -19.60 19.48 3.00
N ASP A 278 -19.84 19.50 1.68
CA ASP A 278 -20.26 18.37 0.89
C ASP A 278 -19.34 18.22 -0.32
N LEU A 279 -18.78 17.03 -0.50
CA LEU A 279 -17.96 16.70 -1.66
C LEU A 279 -18.38 15.33 -2.19
N ALA A 280 -18.45 15.22 -3.50
CA ALA A 280 -18.66 13.95 -4.19
C ALA A 280 -17.63 13.77 -5.30
N ARG A 281 -17.25 12.53 -5.57
CA ARG A 281 -16.33 12.16 -6.65
C ARG A 281 -16.69 10.80 -7.22
N GLU A 282 -16.79 10.73 -8.54
CA GLU A 282 -16.97 9.48 -9.24
C GLU A 282 -15.76 8.57 -9.10
N LEU A 283 -16.06 7.29 -8.92
CA LEU A 283 -15.13 6.16 -8.95
C LEU A 283 -15.30 5.43 -10.29
N PRO A 284 -14.41 4.49 -10.66
CA PRO A 284 -14.62 3.67 -11.84
C PRO A 284 -16.02 3.06 -11.86
N PRO A 285 -16.79 3.21 -12.95
CA PRO A 285 -18.17 2.72 -13.00
C PRO A 285 -18.22 1.20 -13.01
N GLU A 286 -19.35 0.66 -12.59
CA GLU A 286 -19.70 -0.75 -12.71
C GLU A 286 -20.88 -0.92 -13.70
N PRO A 287 -21.20 -2.15 -14.15
CA PRO A 287 -22.46 -2.41 -14.84
C PRO A 287 -23.68 -2.03 -13.99
N PRO A 288 -24.82 -1.65 -14.60
CA PRO A 288 -26.08 -1.49 -13.90
C PRO A 288 -26.44 -2.72 -13.06
N GLY A 289 -27.16 -2.52 -11.96
CA GLY A 289 -27.53 -3.58 -11.01
C GLY A 289 -26.78 -3.52 -9.68
N PRO A 290 -26.84 -4.57 -8.85
CA PRO A 290 -26.20 -4.60 -7.53
C PRO A 290 -24.67 -4.49 -7.62
N PRO A 291 -23.97 -4.10 -6.52
CA PRO A 291 -22.52 -4.06 -6.48
C PRO A 291 -21.87 -5.38 -6.91
N MET A 292 -20.83 -5.27 -7.74
CA MET A 292 -20.08 -6.44 -8.19
C MET A 292 -19.07 -6.87 -7.12
N PRO A 293 -18.91 -8.18 -6.84
CA PRO A 293 -17.82 -8.69 -6.02
C PRO A 293 -16.46 -8.24 -6.58
N GLY A 294 -15.61 -7.64 -5.72
CA GLY A 294 -14.32 -7.07 -6.10
C GLY A 294 -14.43 -5.81 -6.98
N GLY A 295 -15.63 -5.30 -7.23
CA GLY A 295 -15.87 -4.10 -8.01
C GLY A 295 -15.47 -2.80 -7.27
N SER A 296 -15.77 -1.68 -7.90
CA SER A 296 -15.41 -0.34 -7.43
C SER A 296 -16.08 0.01 -6.10
N TRP A 297 -17.38 -0.29 -5.98
CA TRP A 297 -18.14 -0.02 -4.76
C TRP A 297 -17.63 -0.82 -3.56
N GLU A 298 -17.44 -2.13 -3.72
CA GLU A 298 -16.92 -3.00 -2.65
C GLU A 298 -15.49 -2.62 -2.28
N THR A 299 -14.65 -2.33 -3.27
CA THR A 299 -13.28 -1.86 -3.06
C THR A 299 -13.24 -0.58 -2.25
N ALA A 300 -14.05 0.42 -2.61
CA ALA A 300 -14.13 1.68 -1.87
C ALA A 300 -14.65 1.48 -0.44
N ARG A 301 -15.67 0.63 -0.26
CA ARG A 301 -16.20 0.24 1.05
C ARG A 301 -15.10 -0.31 1.96
N LEU A 302 -14.28 -1.25 1.47
CA LEU A 302 -13.19 -1.84 2.24
C LEU A 302 -12.09 -0.81 2.58
N LEU A 303 -11.74 0.06 1.64
CA LEU A 303 -10.80 1.16 1.87
C LEU A 303 -11.31 2.15 2.92
N MET A 304 -12.61 2.42 2.94
CA MET A 304 -13.25 3.28 3.95
C MET A 304 -13.20 2.66 5.35
N ILE A 305 -13.50 1.36 5.49
CA ILE A 305 -13.46 0.64 6.77
C ILE A 305 -12.07 0.69 7.41
N ASP A 306 -11.02 0.61 6.60
CA ASP A 306 -9.62 0.69 7.04
C ASP A 306 -9.07 2.13 7.08
N TYR A 307 -9.94 3.15 6.93
CA TYR A 307 -9.59 4.58 6.93
C TYR A 307 -8.51 4.94 5.89
N GLN A 308 -8.48 4.24 4.75
CA GLN A 308 -7.51 4.52 3.68
C GLN A 308 -7.87 5.76 2.85
N VAL A 309 -9.03 6.35 3.11
CA VAL A 309 -9.51 7.58 2.47
C VAL A 309 -8.59 8.78 2.72
N ALA A 310 -7.97 8.85 3.89
CA ALA A 310 -7.08 9.95 4.24
C ALA A 310 -5.67 9.74 3.70
N ASP A 311 -5.07 10.80 3.14
CA ASP A 311 -3.66 10.81 2.76
C ASP A 311 -2.78 10.68 4.02
N PRO A 312 -1.97 9.61 4.16
CA PRO A 312 -1.13 9.40 5.35
C PRO A 312 -0.06 10.48 5.56
N SER A 313 0.20 11.32 4.56
CA SER A 313 1.09 12.47 4.71
C SER A 313 0.46 13.61 5.53
N MET A 314 -0.87 13.71 5.54
CA MET A 314 -1.64 14.70 6.29
C MET A 314 -2.24 14.12 7.57
N VAL A 315 -3.00 13.04 7.44
CA VAL A 315 -3.74 12.43 8.56
C VAL A 315 -3.49 10.93 8.59
N ARG A 316 -3.06 10.43 9.75
CA ARG A 316 -2.93 9.01 10.03
C ARG A 316 -3.91 8.62 11.10
N ALA A 317 -4.84 7.74 10.77
CA ALA A 317 -5.69 7.08 11.75
C ALA A 317 -5.01 5.83 12.32
N THR A 318 -5.26 5.59 13.59
CA THR A 318 -4.85 4.35 14.26
C THR A 318 -5.95 3.93 15.22
N TYR A 319 -6.32 2.65 15.17
CA TYR A 319 -7.35 2.06 16.01
C TYR A 319 -6.96 0.65 16.46
N ARG A 320 -7.66 0.08 17.44
CA ARG A 320 -7.46 -1.31 17.86
C ARG A 320 -8.03 -2.25 16.79
N ARG A 321 -7.16 -3.08 16.20
CA ARG A 321 -7.59 -4.07 15.22
C ARG A 321 -8.56 -5.08 15.85
N GLY A 322 -9.48 -5.59 15.05
CA GLY A 322 -10.52 -6.51 15.53
C GLY A 322 -11.69 -5.83 16.25
N THR A 323 -11.67 -4.50 16.45
CA THR A 323 -12.85 -3.78 16.90
C THR A 323 -13.86 -3.61 15.76
N PRO A 324 -15.17 -3.79 16.00
CA PRO A 324 -16.22 -3.44 15.06
C PRO A 324 -16.03 -2.01 14.55
N LEU A 325 -16.57 -1.68 13.37
CA LEU A 325 -16.51 -0.31 12.86
C LEU A 325 -17.37 0.62 13.73
N ALA A 326 -18.61 0.23 13.99
CA ALA A 326 -19.49 0.96 14.92
C ALA A 326 -18.89 1.01 16.34
N GLY A 327 -18.84 2.19 16.92
CA GLY A 327 -18.26 2.44 18.24
C GLY A 327 -16.71 2.42 18.31
N ARG A 328 -16.02 2.26 17.19
CA ARG A 328 -14.54 2.22 17.12
C ARG A 328 -13.92 3.54 17.55
N ASP A 329 -13.07 3.51 18.56
CA ASP A 329 -12.21 4.64 18.91
C ASP A 329 -10.97 4.68 18.00
N MET A 330 -10.67 5.87 17.48
CA MET A 330 -9.50 6.10 16.64
C MET A 330 -8.71 7.32 17.11
N VAL A 331 -7.39 7.22 17.07
CA VAL A 331 -6.49 8.38 17.21
C VAL A 331 -6.10 8.86 15.82
N LEU A 332 -6.38 10.11 15.53
CA LEU A 332 -5.93 10.79 14.33
C LEU A 332 -4.63 11.56 14.64
N GLN A 333 -3.56 11.19 13.97
CA GLN A 333 -2.31 11.96 13.95
C GLN A 333 -2.37 12.95 12.80
N ILE A 334 -2.64 14.20 13.09
CA ILE A 334 -2.70 15.28 12.12
C ILE A 334 -1.32 15.93 12.01
N ARG A 335 -0.83 16.12 10.80
CA ARG A 335 0.44 16.77 10.49
C ARG A 335 0.19 18.15 9.92
N PHE A 336 0.78 19.13 10.55
CA PHE A 336 0.65 20.50 10.14
C PHE A 336 1.92 21.30 10.39
N VAL A 337 2.52 21.92 9.35
CA VAL A 337 3.73 22.76 9.42
C VAL A 337 4.83 22.11 10.27
N GLY A 338 5.11 20.82 10.04
CA GLY A 338 6.11 20.06 10.78
C GLY A 338 5.68 19.59 12.18
N LEU A 339 4.57 20.09 12.71
CA LEU A 339 3.99 19.66 13.98
C LEU A 339 3.11 18.42 13.81
N ARG A 340 2.92 17.68 14.91
CA ARG A 340 2.07 16.49 14.96
C ARG A 340 1.08 16.62 16.12
N PHE A 341 -0.20 16.61 15.80
CA PHE A 341 -1.29 16.66 16.77
C PHE A 341 -1.93 15.27 16.84
N TYR A 342 -2.32 14.87 18.05
CA TYR A 342 -3.01 13.61 18.28
C TYR A 342 -4.38 13.91 18.87
N VAL A 343 -5.44 13.52 18.19
CA VAL A 343 -6.82 13.79 18.59
C VAL A 343 -7.65 12.52 18.51
N GLY A 344 -8.63 12.39 19.40
CA GLY A 344 -9.53 11.25 19.45
C GLY A 344 -10.80 11.49 18.65
N VAL A 345 -11.27 10.45 17.97
CA VAL A 345 -12.59 10.39 17.35
C VAL A 345 -13.23 9.05 17.63
N ARG A 346 -14.57 8.98 17.61
CA ARG A 346 -15.33 7.73 17.74
C ARG A 346 -16.25 7.56 16.56
N VAL A 347 -16.20 6.37 15.95
CA VAL A 347 -17.15 5.98 14.90
C VAL A 347 -18.55 5.86 15.53
N GLY A 348 -19.53 6.50 14.92
CA GLY A 348 -20.93 6.43 15.29
C GLY A 348 -21.68 5.44 14.43
N ASP A 349 -22.55 5.98 13.58
CA ASP A 349 -23.44 5.21 12.73
C ASP A 349 -22.67 4.52 11.61
N GLU A 350 -23.04 3.25 11.36
CA GLU A 350 -22.64 2.45 10.21
C GLU A 350 -23.92 1.92 9.58
N TYR A 351 -24.02 2.02 8.26
CA TYR A 351 -25.19 1.56 7.51
C TYR A 351 -24.80 1.01 6.13
N ASP A 352 -25.55 0.01 5.69
CA ASP A 352 -25.40 -0.66 4.40
C ASP A 352 -26.78 -0.98 3.86
N GLU A 353 -27.34 -0.10 3.02
CA GLU A 353 -28.75 -0.12 2.65
C GLU A 353 -28.99 0.33 1.20
N THR A 354 -30.17 0.06 0.68
CA THR A 354 -30.64 0.63 -0.58
C THR A 354 -31.63 1.74 -0.27
N ARG A 355 -31.43 2.92 -0.87
CA ARG A 355 -32.28 4.09 -0.74
C ARG A 355 -32.89 4.45 -2.08
N THR A 356 -34.02 5.15 -2.04
CA THR A 356 -34.58 5.81 -3.22
C THR A 356 -34.31 7.32 -3.11
N VAL A 357 -33.59 7.86 -4.08
CA VAL A 357 -33.24 9.29 -4.16
C VAL A 357 -33.66 9.79 -5.53
N ASP A 358 -34.51 10.81 -5.57
CA ASP A 358 -35.07 11.39 -6.80
C ASP A 358 -35.69 10.33 -7.74
N GLY A 359 -36.39 9.34 -7.16
CA GLY A 359 -37.04 8.24 -7.90
C GLY A 359 -36.11 7.17 -8.45
N ARG A 360 -34.82 7.21 -8.12
CA ARG A 360 -33.79 6.25 -8.55
C ARG A 360 -33.28 5.45 -7.35
N GLU A 361 -33.03 4.19 -7.54
CA GLU A 361 -32.44 3.32 -6.51
C GLU A 361 -30.93 3.44 -6.46
N VAL A 362 -30.41 3.56 -5.25
CA VAL A 362 -28.97 3.65 -4.98
C VAL A 362 -28.59 2.74 -3.81
N ARG A 363 -27.55 1.92 -4.00
CA ARG A 363 -26.93 1.15 -2.92
C ARG A 363 -25.92 2.02 -2.21
N VAL A 364 -26.07 2.15 -0.90
CA VAL A 364 -25.24 3.03 -0.06
C VAL A 364 -24.60 2.21 1.05
N PHE A 365 -23.28 2.34 1.21
CA PHE A 365 -22.59 2.02 2.44
C PHE A 365 -22.01 3.30 3.00
N GLY A 366 -22.19 3.54 4.29
CA GLY A 366 -21.66 4.72 4.94
C GLY A 366 -21.38 4.51 6.42
N TRP A 367 -20.55 5.41 6.95
CA TRP A 367 -20.30 5.52 8.37
C TRP A 367 -19.84 6.93 8.74
N SER A 368 -20.02 7.27 10.01
CA SER A 368 -19.64 8.58 10.52
C SER A 368 -18.66 8.44 11.69
N TYR A 369 -17.89 9.49 11.98
CA TYR A 369 -17.25 9.66 13.28
C TYR A 369 -17.49 11.06 13.85
N SER A 370 -17.53 11.13 15.18
CA SER A 370 -17.61 12.37 15.94
C SER A 370 -16.31 12.61 16.69
N THR A 371 -15.93 13.86 16.88
CA THR A 371 -14.79 14.26 17.69
C THR A 371 -15.02 13.94 19.16
N LEU A 372 -13.97 13.56 19.89
CA LEU A 372 -14.01 13.32 21.34
C LEU A 372 -13.53 14.54 22.14
N GLN A 373 -13.88 14.58 23.41
CA GLN A 373 -13.38 15.63 24.33
C GLN A 373 -11.86 15.75 24.27
N GLY A 374 -11.37 16.99 24.21
CA GLY A 374 -9.95 17.32 24.01
C GLY A 374 -9.53 17.45 22.53
N HIS A 375 -10.46 17.29 21.59
CA HIS A 375 -10.25 17.66 20.20
C HIS A 375 -10.33 19.19 20.05
N PHE A 376 -9.53 19.78 19.15
CA PHE A 376 -9.53 21.23 18.91
C PHE A 376 -10.74 21.72 18.06
N GLU A 377 -11.46 20.79 17.48
CA GLU A 377 -12.75 21.03 16.79
C GLU A 377 -13.86 20.19 17.41
N ARG A 378 -15.08 20.68 17.30
CA ARG A 378 -16.30 19.89 17.52
C ARG A 378 -16.93 19.64 16.16
N GLY A 379 -17.30 18.39 15.88
CA GLY A 379 -17.90 18.09 14.59
C GLY A 379 -18.06 16.60 14.33
N ARG A 380 -18.64 16.34 13.16
CA ARG A 380 -18.85 14.99 12.64
C ARG A 380 -18.44 14.93 11.17
N MET A 381 -17.92 13.81 10.79
CA MET A 381 -17.53 13.48 9.42
C MET A 381 -18.27 12.23 8.98
N HIS A 382 -18.89 12.28 7.82
CA HIS A 382 -19.54 11.16 7.17
C HIS A 382 -18.77 10.79 5.91
N TYR A 383 -18.62 9.53 5.69
CA TYR A 383 -18.10 8.94 4.46
C TYR A 383 -19.14 8.01 3.89
N GLU A 384 -19.43 8.11 2.60
CA GLU A 384 -20.34 7.22 1.90
C GLU A 384 -19.77 6.78 0.56
N VAL A 385 -20.08 5.55 0.16
CA VAL A 385 -19.95 5.09 -1.21
C VAL A 385 -21.33 4.72 -1.73
N TRP A 386 -21.69 5.32 -2.85
CA TRP A 386 -22.98 5.18 -3.52
C TRP A 386 -22.80 4.42 -4.82
N LYS A 387 -23.74 3.51 -5.14
CA LYS A 387 -23.85 2.92 -6.46
C LYS A 387 -25.28 3.09 -6.96
N TRP A 388 -25.45 3.84 -8.04
CA TRP A 388 -26.71 3.99 -8.75
C TRP A 388 -27.01 2.71 -9.51
N LEU A 389 -28.13 2.04 -9.17
CA LEU A 389 -28.44 0.69 -9.70
C LEU A 389 -28.86 0.72 -11.16
N ASP A 390 -29.42 1.82 -11.64
CA ASP A 390 -29.85 2.03 -13.02
C ASP A 390 -28.73 2.31 -14.00
N SER A 391 -27.71 3.08 -13.59
CA SER A 391 -26.60 3.50 -14.45
C SER A 391 -25.30 2.78 -14.18
N GLY A 392 -25.13 2.18 -12.98
CA GLY A 392 -23.87 1.62 -12.53
C GLY A 392 -22.83 2.67 -12.11
N THR A 393 -23.19 3.94 -12.05
CA THR A 393 -22.33 5.03 -11.54
C THR A 393 -22.01 4.76 -10.08
N VAL A 394 -20.72 4.84 -9.73
CA VAL A 394 -20.24 4.70 -8.34
C VAL A 394 -19.63 6.02 -7.91
N GLU A 395 -20.00 6.49 -6.72
CA GLU A 395 -19.53 7.76 -6.17
C GLU A 395 -19.05 7.59 -4.74
N PHE A 396 -17.94 8.25 -4.41
CA PHE A 396 -17.53 8.47 -3.03
C PHE A 396 -17.96 9.86 -2.58
N ARG A 397 -18.52 9.94 -1.39
CA ARG A 397 -19.05 11.19 -0.82
C ARG A 397 -18.50 11.45 0.57
N ILE A 398 -18.23 12.72 0.85
CA ILE A 398 -17.88 13.25 2.16
C ILE A 398 -18.94 14.30 2.51
N HIS A 399 -19.59 14.14 3.66
CA HIS A 399 -20.36 15.19 4.30
C HIS A 399 -19.76 15.47 5.67
N SER A 400 -19.58 16.72 6.02
CA SER A 400 -19.01 17.08 7.30
C SER A 400 -19.60 18.39 7.84
N PHE A 401 -19.66 18.47 9.16
CA PHE A 401 -19.87 19.73 9.84
C PHE A 401 -18.92 19.86 11.01
N SER A 402 -18.35 21.04 11.19
CA SER A 402 -17.43 21.33 12.26
C SER A 402 -17.46 22.78 12.70
N ARG A 403 -17.05 23.03 13.94
CA ARG A 403 -16.74 24.35 14.48
C ARG A 403 -15.58 24.24 15.48
N ALA A 404 -14.93 25.37 15.77
CA ALA A 404 -13.88 25.41 16.78
C ALA A 404 -14.42 24.93 18.14
N ALA A 405 -13.62 24.16 18.86
CA ALA A 405 -13.95 23.76 20.23
C ALA A 405 -13.87 24.96 21.17
N ASP A 406 -14.79 25.01 22.14
CA ASP A 406 -14.84 26.08 23.15
C ASP A 406 -13.71 25.93 24.19
N GLU A 407 -13.21 24.69 24.38
CA GLU A 407 -12.17 24.30 25.33
C GLU A 407 -10.81 24.17 24.63
N GLY A 408 -9.74 24.67 25.26
CA GLY A 408 -8.36 24.51 24.77
C GLY A 408 -7.48 25.76 24.92
N SER A 409 -6.16 25.58 24.73
CA SER A 409 -5.17 26.67 24.78
C SER A 409 -5.48 27.76 23.74
N TRP A 410 -5.45 29.03 24.14
CA TRP A 410 -5.69 30.17 23.25
C TRP A 410 -4.77 30.21 22.03
N LEU A 411 -3.54 29.71 22.16
CA LEU A 411 -2.57 29.57 21.08
C LEU A 411 -3.04 28.58 20.00
N LEU A 412 -3.61 27.45 20.40
CA LEU A 412 -4.18 26.45 19.49
C LEU A 412 -5.41 27.00 18.79
N ARG A 413 -6.28 27.73 19.51
CA ARG A 413 -7.49 28.36 18.93
C ARG A 413 -7.16 29.42 17.90
N THR A 414 -6.16 30.27 18.15
CA THR A 414 -5.77 31.37 17.23
C THR A 414 -5.06 30.82 15.99
N GLY A 415 -4.13 29.87 16.15
CA GLY A 415 -3.45 29.22 15.03
C GLY A 415 -4.44 28.42 14.15
N PHE A 416 -5.41 27.76 14.75
CA PHE A 416 -6.42 26.99 14.05
C PHE A 416 -7.44 27.85 13.30
N ARG A 417 -7.83 29.02 13.83
CA ARG A 417 -8.72 29.96 13.13
C ARG A 417 -8.12 30.51 11.83
N LEU A 418 -6.82 30.72 11.79
CA LEU A 418 -6.15 31.33 10.64
C LEU A 418 -5.83 30.32 9.51
N VAL A 419 -5.59 29.05 9.85
CA VAL A 419 -5.06 28.08 8.88
C VAL A 419 -5.90 26.78 8.83
N GLY A 420 -6.74 26.54 9.84
CA GLY A 420 -7.50 25.27 9.99
C GLY A 420 -8.46 25.04 8.83
N ARG A 421 -9.17 26.08 8.39
CA ARG A 421 -10.17 25.94 7.31
C ARG A 421 -9.55 25.58 5.96
N THR A 422 -8.44 26.21 5.59
CA THR A 422 -7.73 25.89 4.35
C THR A 422 -7.19 24.46 4.35
N ASN A 423 -6.66 24.00 5.48
CA ASN A 423 -6.19 22.63 5.62
C ASN A 423 -7.31 21.60 5.62
N GLN A 424 -8.46 21.94 6.21
CA GLN A 424 -9.64 21.10 6.20
C GLN A 424 -10.14 20.87 4.76
N LEU A 425 -10.23 21.92 3.97
CA LEU A 425 -10.61 21.83 2.55
C LEU A 425 -9.55 21.04 1.74
N ASP A 426 -8.25 21.27 1.98
CA ASP A 426 -7.19 20.49 1.33
C ASP A 426 -7.26 19.01 1.71
N PHE A 427 -7.58 18.71 2.98
CA PHE A 427 -7.83 17.34 3.42
C PHE A 427 -8.97 16.69 2.62
N TYR A 428 -10.12 17.33 2.46
CA TYR A 428 -11.24 16.77 1.71
C TYR A 428 -10.87 16.51 0.25
N HIS A 429 -10.24 17.48 -0.41
CA HIS A 429 -9.79 17.33 -1.80
C HIS A 429 -8.75 16.21 -1.97
N ARG A 430 -7.87 16.03 -0.99
CA ARG A 430 -6.91 14.91 -1.01
C ARG A 430 -7.60 13.59 -0.74
N ALA A 431 -8.56 13.55 0.18
CA ALA A 431 -9.29 12.33 0.50
C ALA A 431 -10.05 11.79 -0.71
N VAL A 432 -10.79 12.64 -1.44
CA VAL A 432 -11.51 12.21 -2.65
C VAL A 432 -10.56 11.79 -3.77
N ARG A 433 -9.40 12.42 -3.92
CA ARG A 433 -8.37 11.95 -4.87
C ARG A 433 -7.73 10.63 -4.45
N GLN A 434 -7.48 10.47 -3.15
CA GLN A 434 -6.86 9.28 -2.59
C GLN A 434 -7.73 8.05 -2.80
N ILE A 435 -9.02 8.12 -2.50
CA ILE A 435 -9.94 6.99 -2.65
C ILE A 435 -10.07 6.57 -4.12
N VAL A 436 -10.15 7.52 -5.07
CA VAL A 436 -10.16 7.24 -6.51
C VAL A 436 -8.91 6.45 -6.90
N ARG A 437 -7.72 6.98 -6.57
CA ARG A 437 -6.43 6.35 -6.90
C ARG A 437 -6.29 4.94 -6.33
N LEU A 438 -6.71 4.74 -5.08
CA LEU A 438 -6.59 3.43 -4.43
C LEU A 438 -7.60 2.42 -4.97
N THR A 439 -8.83 2.87 -5.28
CA THR A 439 -9.84 2.02 -5.94
C THR A 439 -9.36 1.56 -7.30
N GLU A 440 -8.87 2.48 -8.14
CA GLU A 440 -8.28 2.14 -9.44
C GLU A 440 -7.12 1.15 -9.30
N ALA A 441 -6.18 1.42 -8.37
CA ALA A 441 -5.03 0.55 -8.14
C ALA A 441 -5.44 -0.87 -7.74
N ARG A 442 -6.43 -1.00 -6.87
CA ARG A 442 -6.91 -2.31 -6.41
C ARG A 442 -7.63 -3.08 -7.51
N LEU A 443 -8.46 -2.40 -8.31
CA LEU A 443 -9.10 -3.00 -9.48
C LEU A 443 -8.07 -3.44 -10.53
N GLU A 444 -7.02 -2.65 -10.75
CA GLU A 444 -5.92 -3.00 -11.64
C GLU A 444 -5.15 -4.23 -11.13
N LEU A 445 -4.90 -4.30 -9.82
CA LEU A 445 -4.23 -5.44 -9.18
C LEU A 445 -5.05 -6.74 -9.33
N SER A 446 -6.38 -6.65 -9.16
CA SER A 446 -7.28 -7.80 -9.32
C SER A 446 -7.36 -8.27 -10.78
N ARG A 447 -7.30 -7.35 -11.75
CA ARG A 447 -7.32 -7.67 -13.19
C ARG A 447 -6.01 -8.23 -13.73
N SER A 448 -4.88 -7.98 -13.08
CA SER A 448 -3.56 -8.48 -13.52
C SER A 448 -3.36 -9.97 -13.21
N ARG A 449 -4.25 -10.59 -12.47
CA ARG A 449 -4.25 -12.04 -12.24
C ARG A 449 -4.93 -12.76 -13.39
N PRO A 450 -4.34 -13.86 -13.90
CA PRO A 450 -4.94 -14.72 -14.92
C PRO A 450 -6.18 -15.44 -14.43
#